data_7bb95513d82c822a1ade992e6f8516de
#
_entry.id   7bb95513d82c822a1ade992e6f8516de
#
_cell.length_a   1.000
_cell.length_b   1.000
_cell.length_c   1.000
_cell.angle_alpha   90.00
_cell.angle_beta   90.00
_cell.angle_gamma   90.00
#
_symmetry.space_group_name_H-M   'P 1'
#
loop_
_entity.id
_entity.type
_entity.pdbx_description
1 polymer ?
#
loop_
_entity_poly.entity_id
_entity_poly.type
_entity_poly.pdbx_seq_one_letter_code
_entity_poly.pdbx_strand_id
1 'polypeptide(L)'
;MNRTIKKRIGKKDKKKRLCLSILALIMLLFVPVSAYASEIKSDGKTTQAMEEENKTVRVGYFPYANFQEGGYGEHKQGAGYEYLQKISYITGWKYEYVYGSFKECLDMLADGEIDLLGSVSYTPERAESIDYSTYAEGTERYWIYTREEHADLADGDLKQMNGCRIGATDGSYQKELLEKWLDSNQIQAEVVICKGYDEMIEKLDADELDA
;
A
#
# COMPACT_ATOMS: atom_id res chain seq x y z
N MET A 1 -59.67 48.37 52.52
CA MET A 1 -58.46 48.04 53.28
C MET A 1 -58.27 46.52 53.17
N ASN A 2 -57.63 46.05 52.09
CA ASN A 2 -57.40 44.61 51.79
C ASN A 2 -55.94 44.23 52.00
N ARG A 3 -55.68 43.43 53.05
CA ARG A 3 -54.36 42.87 53.32
C ARG A 3 -54.22 41.55 52.58
N THR A 4 -53.33 41.48 51.59
CA THR A 4 -52.94 40.28 50.89
C THR A 4 -51.89 39.55 51.72
N ILE A 5 -52.18 38.32 52.16
CA ILE A 5 -51.24 37.44 52.89
C ILE A 5 -50.43 36.70 51.87
N LYS A 6 -49.15 37.02 51.70
CA LYS A 6 -48.21 36.24 50.92
C LYS A 6 -47.70 35.06 51.74
N LYS A 7 -48.09 33.83 51.39
CA LYS A 7 -47.62 32.58 51.98
C LYS A 7 -46.15 32.30 51.50
N ARG A 8 -45.20 32.40 52.41
CA ARG A 8 -43.79 32.11 52.16
C ARG A 8 -43.62 30.57 52.05
N ILE A 9 -43.42 30.06 50.85
CA ILE A 9 -43.07 28.66 50.64
C ILE A 9 -41.58 28.44 51.07
N GLY A 10 -41.38 27.61 52.09
CA GLY A 10 -40.09 27.43 52.73
C GLY A 10 -39.03 26.79 51.80
N LYS A 11 -37.79 27.26 51.93
CA LYS A 11 -36.62 26.80 51.16
C LYS A 11 -36.40 25.27 51.19
N LYS A 12 -36.91 24.56 52.18
CA LYS A 12 -36.82 23.09 52.33
C LYS A 12 -37.63 22.29 51.30
N ASP A 13 -38.80 22.80 50.88
CA ASP A 13 -39.67 22.09 49.92
C ASP A 13 -39.10 22.16 48.48
N LYS A 14 -38.42 23.25 48.14
CA LYS A 14 -37.73 23.36 46.81
C LYS A 14 -36.57 22.39 46.67
N LYS A 15 -35.77 22.14 47.72
CA LYS A 15 -34.69 21.15 47.70
C LYS A 15 -35.17 19.70 47.57
N LYS A 16 -36.28 19.35 48.29
CA LYS A 16 -36.85 18.00 48.18
C LYS A 16 -37.44 17.73 46.78
N ARG A 17 -38.11 18.70 46.17
CA ARG A 17 -38.65 18.55 44.81
C ARG A 17 -37.54 18.49 43.76
N LEU A 18 -36.43 19.19 43.94
CA LEU A 18 -35.27 19.16 43.06
C LEU A 18 -34.55 17.80 43.17
N CYS A 19 -34.38 17.24 44.38
CA CYS A 19 -33.79 15.91 44.56
C CYS A 19 -34.65 14.78 43.96
N LEU A 20 -36.01 14.86 44.09
CA LEU A 20 -36.88 13.86 43.49
C LEU A 20 -36.86 13.91 41.95
N SER A 21 -36.75 15.11 41.35
CA SER A 21 -36.66 15.22 39.89
C SER A 21 -35.32 14.73 39.33
N ILE A 22 -34.23 14.93 40.08
CA ILE A 22 -32.88 14.40 39.68
C ILE A 22 -32.84 12.89 39.83
N LEU A 23 -33.44 12.32 40.87
CA LEU A 23 -33.51 10.85 41.06
C LEU A 23 -34.38 10.17 39.98
N ALA A 24 -35.49 10.81 39.55
CA ALA A 24 -36.29 10.31 38.44
C ALA A 24 -35.58 10.42 37.09
N LEU A 25 -34.74 11.43 36.86
CA LEU A 25 -33.94 11.57 35.66
C LEU A 25 -32.80 10.56 35.60
N ILE A 26 -32.19 10.21 36.73
CA ILE A 26 -31.13 9.18 36.81
C ILE A 26 -31.71 7.78 36.61
N MET A 27 -32.92 7.47 37.06
CA MET A 27 -33.59 6.19 36.80
C MET A 27 -33.97 5.98 35.33
N LEU A 28 -34.20 7.06 34.56
CA LEU A 28 -34.47 7.01 33.11
C LEU A 28 -33.22 6.72 32.30
N LEU A 29 -31.99 6.89 32.87
CA LEU A 29 -30.71 6.57 32.21
C LEU A 29 -30.26 5.14 32.47
N PHE A 30 -30.91 4.40 33.40
CA PHE A 30 -30.68 2.97 33.61
C PHE A 30 -31.74 2.12 32.89
N VAL A 31 -31.93 2.35 31.59
CA VAL A 31 -32.54 1.29 30.73
C VAL A 31 -31.51 0.19 30.61
N PRO A 32 -31.80 -1.05 31.07
CA PRO A 32 -30.84 -2.12 30.93
C PRO A 32 -30.56 -2.33 29.46
N VAL A 33 -29.27 -2.18 29.06
CA VAL A 33 -28.75 -2.40 27.70
C VAL A 33 -29.14 -3.81 27.15
N SER A 34 -29.54 -4.72 28.04
CA SER A 34 -30.06 -6.04 27.67
C SER A 34 -31.38 -6.03 26.87
N ALA A 35 -32.13 -4.95 26.83
CA ALA A 35 -33.36 -4.88 26.02
C ALA A 35 -33.10 -4.48 24.55
N TYR A 36 -31.90 -3.96 24.22
CA TYR A 36 -31.53 -3.62 22.85
C TYR A 36 -30.78 -4.76 22.12
N ALA A 37 -30.43 -5.84 22.82
CA ALA A 37 -29.68 -6.97 22.26
C ALA A 37 -30.52 -7.99 21.50
N SER A 38 -31.84 -7.85 21.43
CA SER A 38 -32.72 -8.89 20.88
C SER A 38 -33.29 -8.61 19.48
N GLU A 39 -32.87 -7.53 18.81
CA GLU A 39 -33.34 -7.21 17.44
C GLU A 39 -32.26 -6.78 16.46
N ILE A 40 -30.98 -7.08 16.71
CA ILE A 40 -30.00 -7.12 15.62
C ILE A 40 -30.15 -8.52 14.99
N LYS A 41 -31.13 -8.66 14.09
CA LYS A 41 -30.99 -9.65 13.01
C LYS A 41 -29.69 -9.31 12.34
N SER A 42 -28.65 -10.18 12.49
CA SER A 42 -27.42 -10.09 11.74
C SER A 42 -27.78 -10.20 10.26
N ASP A 43 -28.00 -9.07 9.62
CA ASP A 43 -27.96 -9.03 8.17
C ASP A 43 -26.61 -9.61 7.77
N GLY A 44 -26.60 -10.58 6.85
CA GLY A 44 -25.38 -11.26 6.39
C GLY A 44 -24.30 -10.29 5.87
N LYS A 45 -24.65 -9.03 5.61
CA LYS A 45 -23.73 -7.92 5.33
C LYS A 45 -22.79 -7.58 6.51
N THR A 46 -23.26 -7.65 7.76
CA THR A 46 -22.41 -7.31 8.92
C THR A 46 -21.37 -8.39 9.17
N THR A 47 -21.74 -9.66 8.97
CA THR A 47 -20.81 -10.79 9.13
C THR A 47 -19.76 -10.80 8.01
N GLN A 48 -20.17 -10.50 6.76
CA GLN A 48 -19.24 -10.35 5.63
C GLN A 48 -18.26 -9.21 5.82
N ALA A 49 -18.71 -8.04 6.30
CA ALA A 49 -17.83 -6.90 6.59
C ALA A 49 -16.82 -7.22 7.72
N MET A 50 -17.22 -7.97 8.73
CA MET A 50 -16.32 -8.37 9.83
C MET A 50 -15.34 -9.50 9.42
N GLU A 51 -15.70 -10.35 8.47
CA GLU A 51 -14.79 -11.35 7.87
C GLU A 51 -13.78 -10.68 6.92
N GLU A 52 -14.18 -9.67 6.16
CA GLU A 52 -13.28 -8.87 5.34
C GLU A 52 -12.29 -8.04 6.19
N GLU A 53 -12.72 -7.54 7.34
CA GLU A 53 -11.91 -6.73 8.27
C GLU A 53 -10.75 -7.49 8.94
N ASN A 54 -10.75 -8.83 8.92
CA ASN A 54 -9.69 -9.67 9.50
C ASN A 54 -8.98 -10.56 8.47
N LYS A 55 -9.14 -10.26 7.18
CA LYS A 55 -8.53 -11.06 6.13
C LYS A 55 -7.00 -10.97 6.18
N THR A 56 -6.33 -12.12 6.19
CA THR A 56 -4.89 -12.19 5.94
C THR A 56 -4.64 -12.17 4.44
N VAL A 57 -3.78 -11.26 4.00
CA VAL A 57 -3.40 -11.06 2.60
C VAL A 57 -1.91 -11.35 2.44
N ARG A 58 -1.55 -12.29 1.59
CA ARG A 58 -0.16 -12.62 1.25
C ARG A 58 0.35 -11.58 0.25
N VAL A 59 1.40 -10.87 0.62
CA VAL A 59 1.95 -9.77 -0.15
C VAL A 59 3.35 -10.12 -0.63
N GLY A 60 3.58 -10.09 -1.94
CA GLY A 60 4.92 -10.22 -2.50
C GLY A 60 5.82 -9.05 -2.07
N TYR A 61 7.00 -9.37 -1.57
CA TYR A 61 7.95 -8.37 -1.05
C TYR A 61 9.33 -8.61 -1.64
N PHE A 62 9.77 -7.71 -2.51
CA PHE A 62 11.05 -7.75 -3.20
C PHE A 62 11.84 -6.47 -2.91
N PRO A 63 13.17 -6.52 -2.89
CA PRO A 63 14.00 -5.34 -2.66
C PRO A 63 13.80 -4.28 -3.76
N TYR A 64 13.38 -3.08 -3.36
CA TYR A 64 13.23 -1.94 -4.26
C TYR A 64 13.51 -0.64 -3.48
N ALA A 65 14.64 -0.01 -3.79
CA ALA A 65 15.14 1.16 -3.08
C ALA A 65 14.09 2.28 -2.98
N ASN A 66 13.92 2.85 -1.78
CA ASN A 66 12.94 3.89 -1.43
C ASN A 66 11.46 3.48 -1.57
N PHE A 67 11.17 2.33 -2.17
CA PHE A 67 9.81 1.84 -2.36
C PHE A 67 9.47 0.71 -1.38
N GLN A 68 10.33 -0.33 -1.32
CA GLN A 68 10.10 -1.55 -0.55
C GLN A 68 11.43 -2.07 0.00
N GLU A 69 11.78 -1.65 1.21
CA GLU A 69 13.04 -1.95 1.85
C GLU A 69 12.84 -2.78 3.13
N GLY A 70 13.89 -3.48 3.55
CA GLY A 70 13.91 -4.36 4.71
C GLY A 70 13.49 -5.78 4.37
N GLY A 71 14.40 -6.73 4.58
CA GLY A 71 14.21 -8.16 4.36
C GLY A 71 13.43 -8.85 5.47
N TYR A 72 13.51 -10.18 5.50
CA TYR A 72 12.89 -11.00 6.54
C TYR A 72 13.48 -10.68 7.91
N GLY A 73 12.62 -10.31 8.87
CA GLY A 73 13.02 -9.96 10.22
C GLY A 73 13.62 -8.55 10.37
N GLU A 74 13.81 -7.82 9.28
CA GLU A 74 14.30 -6.46 9.28
C GLU A 74 13.18 -5.42 9.39
N HIS A 75 13.56 -4.19 9.73
CA HIS A 75 12.64 -3.06 9.71
C HIS A 75 12.24 -2.74 8.27
N LYS A 76 10.94 -2.74 8.01
CA LYS A 76 10.40 -2.41 6.70
C LYS A 76 10.12 -0.92 6.58
N GLN A 77 10.45 -0.36 5.41
CA GLN A 77 10.23 1.04 5.09
C GLN A 77 10.04 1.24 3.58
N GLY A 78 9.78 2.47 3.17
CA GLY A 78 9.61 2.86 1.79
C GLY A 78 8.16 3.17 1.41
N ALA A 79 7.99 3.90 0.30
CA ALA A 79 6.69 4.45 -0.10
C ALA A 79 5.62 3.36 -0.33
N GLY A 80 5.99 2.24 -0.94
CA GLY A 80 5.09 1.10 -1.17
C GLY A 80 4.69 0.41 0.13
N TYR A 81 5.67 0.22 1.05
CA TYR A 81 5.36 -0.32 2.37
C TYR A 81 4.38 0.58 3.14
N GLU A 82 4.62 1.89 3.19
CA GLU A 82 3.73 2.84 3.87
C GLU A 82 2.35 2.89 3.22
N TYR A 83 2.27 2.77 1.90
CA TYR A 83 1.00 2.68 1.18
C TYR A 83 0.20 1.44 1.59
N LEU A 84 0.84 0.28 1.66
CA LEU A 84 0.23 -0.96 2.17
C LEU A 84 -0.26 -0.79 3.63
N GLN A 85 0.52 -0.13 4.50
CA GLN A 85 0.08 0.13 5.88
C GLN A 85 -1.18 1.00 5.94
N LYS A 86 -1.32 1.97 5.04
CA LYS A 86 -2.54 2.78 4.93
C LYS A 86 -3.75 1.96 4.46
N ILE A 87 -3.55 1.07 3.48
CA ILE A 87 -4.60 0.14 3.04
C ILE A 87 -5.01 -0.77 4.20
N SER A 88 -4.05 -1.38 4.91
CA SER A 88 -4.31 -2.20 6.11
C SER A 88 -5.13 -1.45 7.16
N TYR A 89 -4.77 -0.20 7.43
CA TYR A 89 -5.50 0.65 8.39
C TYR A 89 -6.97 0.88 7.98
N ILE A 90 -7.24 1.03 6.69
CA ILE A 90 -8.60 1.29 6.17
C ILE A 90 -9.42 -0.01 6.09
N THR A 91 -8.80 -1.10 5.68
CA THR A 91 -9.47 -2.37 5.38
C THR A 91 -9.51 -3.34 6.57
N GLY A 92 -8.63 -3.14 7.56
CA GLY A 92 -8.39 -4.12 8.62
C GLY A 92 -7.59 -5.35 8.18
N TRP A 93 -7.09 -5.38 6.95
CA TRP A 93 -6.30 -6.50 6.44
C TRP A 93 -5.00 -6.67 7.20
N LYS A 94 -4.61 -7.92 7.42
CA LYS A 94 -3.32 -8.31 7.99
C LYS A 94 -2.44 -8.83 6.88
N TYR A 95 -1.19 -8.33 6.79
CA TYR A 95 -0.27 -8.76 5.74
C TYR A 95 0.68 -9.84 6.22
N GLU A 96 0.82 -10.86 5.40
CA GLU A 96 1.89 -11.84 5.42
C GLU A 96 2.81 -11.57 4.24
N TYR A 97 4.06 -11.17 4.52
CA TYR A 97 5.02 -10.84 3.47
C TYR A 97 5.75 -12.09 2.99
N VAL A 98 5.67 -12.34 1.68
CA VAL A 98 6.36 -13.43 0.98
C VAL A 98 7.51 -12.83 0.19
N TYR A 99 8.73 -13.24 0.50
CA TYR A 99 9.94 -12.63 -0.05
C TYR A 99 10.42 -13.35 -1.30
N GLY A 100 10.90 -12.59 -2.29
CA GLY A 100 11.50 -13.10 -3.52
C GLY A 100 12.11 -11.97 -4.35
N SER A 101 12.62 -12.27 -5.51
CA SER A 101 12.90 -11.29 -6.56
C SER A 101 11.57 -10.77 -7.13
N PHE A 102 11.62 -9.68 -7.88
CA PHE A 102 10.43 -9.16 -8.57
C PHE A 102 9.77 -10.21 -9.46
N LYS A 103 10.60 -10.94 -10.24
CA LYS A 103 10.12 -12.01 -11.13
C LYS A 103 9.44 -13.13 -10.35
N GLU A 104 10.08 -13.62 -9.28
CA GLU A 104 9.48 -14.68 -8.44
C GLU A 104 8.15 -14.23 -7.83
N CYS A 105 8.08 -12.98 -7.34
CA CYS A 105 6.82 -12.43 -6.81
C CYS A 105 5.74 -12.32 -7.90
N LEU A 106 6.11 -11.96 -9.13
CA LEU A 106 5.17 -11.89 -10.24
C LEU A 106 4.65 -13.28 -10.63
N ASP A 107 5.53 -14.28 -10.68
CA ASP A 107 5.16 -15.68 -10.94
C ASP A 107 4.22 -16.21 -9.82
N MET A 108 4.57 -15.99 -8.55
CA MET A 108 3.73 -16.35 -7.39
C MET A 108 2.36 -15.69 -7.42
N LEU A 109 2.26 -14.44 -7.92
CA LEU A 109 0.98 -13.76 -8.08
C LEU A 109 0.12 -14.42 -9.15
N ALA A 110 0.71 -14.74 -10.30
CA ALA A 110 0.03 -15.41 -11.41
C ALA A 110 -0.44 -16.83 -11.01
N ASP A 111 0.32 -17.53 -10.19
CA ASP A 111 0.01 -18.88 -9.70
C ASP A 111 -0.94 -18.87 -8.47
N GLY A 112 -1.26 -17.68 -7.93
CA GLY A 112 -2.13 -17.53 -6.76
C GLY A 112 -1.47 -17.93 -5.44
N GLU A 113 -0.15 -18.00 -5.39
CA GLU A 113 0.62 -18.25 -4.17
C GLU A 113 0.66 -17.00 -3.27
N ILE A 114 0.56 -15.81 -3.87
CA ILE A 114 0.35 -14.53 -3.17
C ILE A 114 -0.92 -13.85 -3.68
N ASP A 115 -1.47 -12.93 -2.88
CA ASP A 115 -2.74 -12.27 -3.16
C ASP A 115 -2.55 -10.84 -3.68
N LEU A 116 -1.40 -10.22 -3.40
CA LEU A 116 -1.13 -8.83 -3.73
C LEU A 116 0.35 -8.60 -4.05
N LEU A 117 0.61 -7.79 -5.06
CA LEU A 117 1.94 -7.32 -5.41
C LEU A 117 1.86 -5.85 -5.82
N GLY A 118 2.65 -4.98 -5.19
CA GLY A 118 2.80 -3.58 -5.56
C GLY A 118 3.83 -3.37 -6.68
N SER A 119 3.83 -2.18 -7.28
CA SER A 119 4.79 -1.77 -8.33
C SER A 119 4.80 -2.65 -9.58
N VAL A 120 3.65 -3.17 -9.98
CA VAL A 120 3.50 -3.96 -11.20
C VAL A 120 2.96 -3.08 -12.33
N SER A 121 3.81 -2.73 -13.29
CA SER A 121 3.41 -2.00 -14.49
C SER A 121 2.41 -2.83 -15.31
N TYR A 122 1.34 -2.19 -15.76
CA TYR A 122 0.35 -2.83 -16.60
C TYR A 122 0.93 -3.18 -17.98
N THR A 123 0.76 -4.43 -18.39
CA THR A 123 0.88 -4.85 -19.79
C THR A 123 -0.30 -5.73 -20.18
N PRO A 124 -0.72 -5.75 -21.48
CA PRO A 124 -1.78 -6.64 -21.92
C PRO A 124 -1.51 -8.11 -21.61
N GLU A 125 -0.25 -8.56 -21.75
CA GLU A 125 0.16 -9.93 -21.49
C GLU A 125 -0.02 -10.31 -20.03
N ARG A 126 0.38 -9.42 -19.10
CA ARG A 126 0.20 -9.65 -17.67
C ARG A 126 -1.27 -9.67 -17.27
N ALA A 127 -2.09 -8.83 -17.91
CA ALA A 127 -3.53 -8.76 -17.65
C ALA A 127 -4.31 -10.02 -18.08
N GLU A 128 -3.67 -10.96 -18.80
CA GLU A 128 -4.24 -12.28 -19.07
C GLU A 128 -4.21 -13.21 -17.85
N SER A 129 -3.31 -12.98 -16.90
CA SER A 129 -3.08 -13.86 -15.74
C SER A 129 -3.25 -13.18 -14.38
N ILE A 130 -3.21 -11.84 -14.31
CA ILE A 130 -3.34 -11.07 -13.07
C ILE A 130 -4.34 -9.93 -13.21
N ASP A 131 -5.07 -9.66 -12.13
CA ASP A 131 -6.00 -8.54 -12.06
C ASP A 131 -5.29 -7.27 -11.56
N TYR A 132 -5.64 -6.13 -12.13
CA TYR A 132 -5.12 -4.83 -11.72
C TYR A 132 -6.16 -4.01 -10.96
N SER A 133 -5.69 -3.22 -9.99
CA SER A 133 -6.54 -2.22 -9.33
C SER A 133 -7.06 -1.18 -10.31
N THR A 134 -8.26 -0.65 -10.06
CA THR A 134 -8.87 0.40 -10.89
C THR A 134 -8.02 1.67 -10.98
N TYR A 135 -7.29 1.99 -9.92
CA TYR A 135 -6.42 3.15 -9.85
C TYR A 135 -4.98 2.70 -9.66
N ALA A 136 -4.06 3.31 -10.41
CA ALA A 136 -2.64 3.09 -10.22
C ALA A 136 -2.17 3.65 -8.88
N GLU A 137 -1.23 2.98 -8.21
CA GLU A 137 -0.61 3.49 -6.99
C GLU A 137 0.35 4.65 -7.26
N GLY A 138 0.88 4.75 -8.50
CA GLY A 138 1.79 5.78 -8.93
C GLY A 138 2.07 5.74 -10.43
N THR A 139 2.99 6.58 -10.85
CA THR A 139 3.54 6.61 -12.21
C THR A 139 5.06 6.52 -12.16
N GLU A 140 5.64 5.75 -13.04
CA GLU A 140 7.07 5.57 -13.15
C GLU A 140 7.63 6.33 -14.35
N ARG A 141 8.90 6.74 -14.23
CA ARG A 141 9.70 7.26 -15.34
C ARG A 141 10.98 6.46 -15.38
N TYR A 142 11.39 6.09 -16.57
CA TYR A 142 12.57 5.26 -16.78
C TYR A 142 13.68 6.12 -17.38
N TRP A 143 14.86 5.97 -16.83
CA TRP A 143 16.06 6.68 -17.22
C TRP A 143 17.18 5.67 -17.40
N ILE A 144 18.08 5.92 -18.34
CA ILE A 144 19.34 5.22 -18.44
C ILE A 144 20.36 6.03 -17.65
N TYR A 145 21.01 5.40 -16.70
CA TYR A 145 22.05 5.99 -15.87
C TYR A 145 23.40 5.48 -16.31
N THR A 146 24.41 6.34 -16.27
CA THR A 146 25.79 5.99 -16.52
C THR A 146 26.69 6.68 -15.50
N ARG A 147 27.94 6.27 -15.39
CA ARG A 147 28.91 6.95 -14.55
C ARG A 147 29.28 8.32 -15.14
N GLU A 148 29.72 9.23 -14.27
CA GLU A 148 30.11 10.60 -14.68
C GLU A 148 31.18 10.63 -15.80
N GLU A 149 32.10 9.69 -15.75
CA GLU A 149 33.17 9.55 -16.76
C GLU A 149 32.67 9.11 -18.14
N HIS A 150 31.45 8.60 -18.23
CA HIS A 150 30.76 8.19 -19.47
C HIS A 150 29.53 9.09 -19.74
N ALA A 151 29.55 10.32 -19.26
CA ALA A 151 28.46 11.29 -19.45
C ALA A 151 28.16 11.57 -20.94
N ASP A 152 29.13 11.35 -21.82
CA ASP A 152 28.98 11.41 -23.27
C ASP A 152 27.92 10.44 -23.81
N LEU A 153 27.67 9.29 -23.14
CA LEU A 153 26.58 8.38 -23.47
C LEU A 153 25.18 9.03 -23.25
N ALA A 154 25.10 10.03 -22.36
CA ALA A 154 23.86 10.70 -22.01
C ALA A 154 23.53 11.90 -22.93
N ASP A 155 24.51 12.51 -23.57
CA ASP A 155 24.40 13.84 -24.18
C ASP A 155 24.14 13.85 -25.69
N GLY A 156 23.46 12.85 -26.25
CA GLY A 156 22.75 13.10 -27.50
C GLY A 156 23.15 12.33 -28.74
N ASP A 157 24.32 11.70 -28.87
CA ASP A 157 24.55 10.77 -29.96
C ASP A 157 24.28 9.32 -29.49
N LEU A 158 23.04 8.90 -29.66
CA LEU A 158 22.61 7.54 -29.29
C LEU A 158 23.45 6.43 -29.90
N LYS A 159 24.21 6.70 -30.99
CA LYS A 159 25.12 5.73 -31.60
C LYS A 159 26.30 5.37 -30.72
N GLN A 160 26.64 6.21 -29.75
CA GLN A 160 27.69 5.92 -28.77
C GLN A 160 27.29 4.76 -27.85
N MET A 161 25.99 4.47 -27.74
CA MET A 161 25.51 3.31 -26.98
C MET A 161 25.68 1.97 -27.70
N ASN A 162 26.14 1.96 -28.95
CA ASN A 162 26.45 0.70 -29.64
C ASN A 162 27.61 -0.03 -28.97
N GLY A 163 27.37 -1.28 -28.64
CA GLY A 163 28.31 -2.14 -27.93
C GLY A 163 28.33 -1.97 -26.41
N CYS A 164 27.54 -1.01 -25.86
CA CYS A 164 27.41 -0.86 -24.42
C CYS A 164 26.68 -2.03 -23.78
N ARG A 165 27.04 -2.32 -22.54
CA ARG A 165 26.37 -3.27 -21.65
C ARG A 165 25.42 -2.48 -20.75
N ILE A 166 24.12 -2.71 -20.90
CA ILE A 166 23.08 -1.97 -20.19
C ILE A 166 22.36 -2.92 -19.24
N GLY A 167 22.34 -2.59 -17.94
CA GLY A 167 21.71 -3.39 -16.91
C GLY A 167 20.18 -3.28 -16.95
N ALA A 168 19.49 -4.41 -16.77
CA ALA A 168 18.04 -4.44 -16.61
C ALA A 168 17.61 -5.58 -15.67
N THR A 169 16.47 -5.39 -14.98
CA THR A 169 15.91 -6.43 -14.09
C THR A 169 15.12 -7.45 -14.90
N ASP A 170 15.30 -8.73 -14.61
CA ASP A 170 14.53 -9.81 -15.27
C ASP A 170 13.03 -9.67 -15.03
N GLY A 171 12.24 -9.95 -16.07
CA GLY A 171 10.77 -9.87 -16.03
C GLY A 171 10.21 -8.47 -15.83
N SER A 172 11.05 -7.42 -15.77
CA SER A 172 10.59 -6.04 -15.59
C SER A 172 10.06 -5.43 -16.89
N TYR A 173 9.09 -4.51 -16.75
CA TYR A 173 8.61 -3.74 -17.90
C TYR A 173 9.66 -2.75 -18.41
N GLN A 174 10.58 -2.30 -17.54
CA GLN A 174 11.72 -1.48 -17.93
C GLN A 174 12.58 -2.19 -18.99
N LYS A 175 12.87 -3.50 -18.79
CA LYS A 175 13.62 -4.29 -19.77
C LYS A 175 12.92 -4.32 -21.13
N GLU A 176 11.62 -4.59 -21.15
CA GLU A 176 10.84 -4.59 -22.39
C GLU A 176 10.85 -3.23 -23.10
N LEU A 177 10.72 -2.15 -22.34
CA LEU A 177 10.81 -0.78 -22.88
C LEU A 177 12.21 -0.47 -23.41
N LEU A 178 13.26 -0.87 -22.69
CA LEU A 178 14.65 -0.71 -23.11
C LEU A 178 14.90 -1.44 -24.45
N GLU A 179 14.53 -2.70 -24.55
CA GLU A 179 14.69 -3.49 -25.77
C GLU A 179 13.97 -2.85 -26.97
N LYS A 180 12.69 -2.45 -26.79
CA LYS A 180 11.90 -1.74 -27.81
C LYS A 180 12.51 -0.40 -28.20
N TRP A 181 13.10 0.32 -27.24
CA TRP A 181 13.75 1.61 -27.49
C TRP A 181 15.07 1.42 -28.26
N LEU A 182 15.89 0.43 -27.88
CA LEU A 182 17.11 0.08 -28.59
C LEU A 182 16.83 -0.27 -30.07
N ASP A 183 15.85 -1.13 -30.30
CA ASP A 183 15.42 -1.53 -31.64
C ASP A 183 14.94 -0.33 -32.47
N SER A 184 14.09 0.52 -31.86
CA SER A 184 13.50 1.68 -32.53
C SER A 184 14.58 2.72 -32.95
N ASN A 185 15.65 2.80 -32.18
CA ASN A 185 16.76 3.72 -32.45
C ASN A 185 17.94 3.03 -33.19
N GLN A 186 17.80 1.75 -33.55
CA GLN A 186 18.82 0.97 -34.23
C GLN A 186 20.16 0.92 -33.46
N ILE A 187 20.07 0.82 -32.13
CA ILE A 187 21.20 0.72 -31.21
C ILE A 187 21.48 -0.76 -30.94
N GLN A 188 22.72 -1.18 -31.14
CA GLN A 188 23.17 -2.52 -30.82
C GLN A 188 23.88 -2.52 -29.46
N ALA A 189 23.14 -2.66 -28.39
CA ALA A 189 23.65 -2.79 -27.03
C ALA A 189 23.37 -4.18 -26.48
N GLU A 190 24.16 -4.63 -25.52
CA GLU A 190 23.93 -5.86 -24.77
C GLU A 190 23.09 -5.56 -23.54
N VAL A 191 21.91 -6.17 -23.41
CA VAL A 191 21.09 -6.06 -22.20
C VAL A 191 21.52 -7.15 -21.22
N VAL A 192 22.15 -6.72 -20.11
CA VAL A 192 22.65 -7.59 -19.04
C VAL A 192 21.61 -7.74 -17.97
N ILE A 193 21.18 -8.96 -17.69
CA ILE A 193 20.17 -9.24 -16.66
C ILE A 193 20.78 -9.17 -15.27
N CYS A 194 20.16 -8.35 -14.40
CA CYS A 194 20.49 -8.20 -13.00
C CYS A 194 19.29 -8.57 -12.11
N LYS A 195 19.56 -9.00 -10.88
CA LYS A 195 18.50 -9.36 -9.91
C LYS A 195 17.72 -8.16 -9.40
N GLY A 196 18.33 -6.98 -9.45
CA GLY A 196 17.76 -5.72 -8.99
C GLY A 196 18.74 -4.57 -9.10
N TYR A 197 18.33 -3.41 -8.58
CA TYR A 197 19.10 -2.16 -8.69
C TYR A 197 20.47 -2.24 -8.00
N ASP A 198 20.56 -2.88 -6.84
CA ASP A 198 21.84 -2.98 -6.11
C ASP A 198 22.89 -3.71 -6.95
N GLU A 199 22.53 -4.82 -7.58
CA GLU A 199 23.44 -5.54 -8.49
C GLU A 199 23.80 -4.70 -9.71
N MET A 200 22.86 -3.92 -10.25
CA MET A 200 23.16 -3.02 -11.37
C MET A 200 24.19 -1.94 -10.99
N ILE A 201 24.03 -1.34 -9.81
CA ILE A 201 24.96 -0.32 -9.29
C ILE A 201 26.34 -0.94 -9.03
N GLU A 202 26.41 -2.11 -8.37
CA GLU A 202 27.67 -2.82 -8.13
C GLU A 202 28.40 -3.14 -9.43
N LYS A 203 27.69 -3.61 -10.44
CA LYS A 203 28.26 -3.92 -11.77
C LYS A 203 28.68 -2.68 -12.54
N LEU A 204 27.91 -1.58 -12.41
CA LEU A 204 28.27 -0.30 -13.01
C LEU A 204 29.56 0.25 -12.39
N ASP A 205 29.71 0.18 -11.05
CA ASP A 205 30.90 0.59 -10.33
C ASP A 205 32.13 -0.29 -10.64
N ALA A 206 31.89 -1.56 -10.94
CA ALA A 206 32.93 -2.53 -11.27
C ALA A 206 33.34 -2.54 -12.77
N ASP A 207 32.82 -1.62 -13.60
CA ASP A 207 33.01 -1.64 -15.06
C ASP A 207 32.46 -2.89 -15.77
N GLU A 208 31.53 -3.60 -15.15
CA GLU A 208 30.83 -4.72 -15.76
C GLU A 208 29.61 -4.29 -16.58
N LEU A 209 29.09 -3.06 -16.31
CA LEU A 209 28.08 -2.35 -17.08
C LEU A 209 28.61 -0.99 -17.49
N ASP A 210 28.09 -0.48 -18.60
CA ASP A 210 28.38 0.86 -19.11
C ASP A 210 27.23 1.83 -18.81
N ALA A 211 26.01 1.27 -18.64
CA ALA A 211 24.80 2.02 -18.29
C ALA A 211 23.73 1.14 -17.60
#